data_cc16dd084e7b45e18017918fb1b46cca
#
_entry.id   cc16dd084e7b45e18017918fb1b46cca
#
_cell.length_a   1.000
_cell.length_b   1.000
_cell.length_c   1.000
_cell.angle_alpha   90.00
_cell.angle_beta   90.00
_cell.angle_gamma   90.00
#
_symmetry.space_group_name_H-M   'P 1'
#
loop_
_entity.id
_entity.type
_entity.pdbx_description
1 polymer ?
#
loop_
_entity_poly.entity_id
_entity_poly.type
_entity_poly.pdbx_seq_one_letter_code
_entity_poly.pdbx_strand_id
1 'polypeptide(L)'
;MNIGLVMSGGMAKGAYQVGALKAINEFFDTKEIEYISCSSIASFNGYAFVNNKLDVAQKLWQDICPEGNNRLLINSIMKSSNIQEIIGGLYSPKDKFGNNLYVSLMDIKHRAITYNNLSKIDSKLYPLYLKASVAFPMYNRPVKIGEHSYYDGAFVDNIPIYPLLKHNLDYIICIYFDDCCYTFENTLVDNRIIKINFPGKKSMVDSLSVNRKEVDRMIETGYKKTKSILSTVFAKGTDNLEYIYDSIQALNNKSTKHKLYISADVLMTNFNKLTNKLAKKKINF
;
A
#
# COMPACT_ATOMS: atom_id res chain seq x y z
N MET A 1 -9.10 14.35 -16.10
CA MET A 1 -7.73 13.85 -15.87
C MET A 1 -7.82 12.51 -15.15
N ASN A 2 -7.04 11.52 -15.59
CA ASN A 2 -7.13 10.15 -15.07
C ASN A 2 -5.91 9.89 -14.16
N ILE A 3 -6.14 9.79 -12.85
CA ILE A 3 -5.08 9.67 -11.84
C ILE A 3 -5.12 8.28 -11.21
N GLY A 4 -3.95 7.66 -11.09
CA GLY A 4 -3.76 6.41 -10.34
C GLY A 4 -3.00 6.63 -9.05
N LEU A 5 -3.28 5.81 -8.04
CA LEU A 5 -2.55 5.75 -6.77
C LEU A 5 -2.12 4.33 -6.49
N VAL A 6 -0.83 4.12 -6.26
CA VAL A 6 -0.26 2.83 -5.84
C VAL A 6 0.35 2.97 -4.47
N MET A 7 0.05 2.04 -3.57
CA MET A 7 0.62 2.01 -2.23
C MET A 7 1.17 0.62 -1.89
N SER A 8 2.46 0.58 -1.57
CA SER A 8 3.11 -0.66 -1.18
C SER A 8 2.79 -1.08 0.25
N GLY A 9 2.90 -2.36 0.53
CA GLY A 9 2.93 -2.86 1.90
C GLY A 9 4.18 -2.39 2.65
N GLY A 10 4.08 -2.26 3.98
CA GLY A 10 5.19 -1.73 4.78
C GLY A 10 5.07 -1.93 6.28
N MET A 11 4.16 -2.78 6.74
CA MET A 11 3.91 -2.99 8.17
C MET A 11 3.66 -1.67 8.91
N ALA A 12 4.37 -1.38 10.01
CA ALA A 12 4.25 -0.15 10.77
C ALA A 12 4.48 1.13 9.96
N LYS A 13 5.26 1.04 8.86
CA LYS A 13 5.50 2.19 7.97
C LYS A 13 4.23 2.66 7.25
N GLY A 14 3.14 1.88 7.28
CA GLY A 14 1.83 2.33 6.81
C GLY A 14 1.37 3.66 7.44
N ALA A 15 1.87 4.02 8.60
CA ALA A 15 1.62 5.32 9.21
C ALA A 15 2.08 6.51 8.34
N TYR A 16 3.20 6.39 7.59
CA TYR A 16 3.60 7.40 6.60
C TYR A 16 2.54 7.63 5.53
N GLN A 17 1.86 6.55 5.12
CA GLN A 17 0.84 6.63 4.08
C GLN A 17 -0.36 7.46 4.50
N VAL A 18 -0.76 7.40 5.78
CA VAL A 18 -1.86 8.24 6.30
C VAL A 18 -1.53 9.72 6.11
N GLY A 19 -0.32 10.15 6.50
CA GLY A 19 0.13 11.51 6.27
C GLY A 19 0.23 11.87 4.79
N ALA A 20 0.75 10.95 3.96
CA ALA A 20 0.84 11.14 2.52
C ALA A 20 -0.54 11.31 1.87
N LEU A 21 -1.53 10.50 2.26
CA LEU A 21 -2.90 10.59 1.76
C LEU A 21 -3.58 11.91 2.17
N LYS A 22 -3.33 12.39 3.39
CA LYS A 22 -3.79 13.72 3.82
C LYS A 22 -3.22 14.84 2.96
N ALA A 23 -1.92 14.75 2.61
CA ALA A 23 -1.30 15.72 1.71
C ALA A 23 -1.86 15.62 0.28
N ILE A 24 -2.15 14.42 -0.23
CA ILE A 24 -2.76 14.21 -1.55
C ILE A 24 -4.14 14.87 -1.61
N ASN A 25 -4.94 14.78 -0.54
CA ASN A 25 -6.27 15.42 -0.47
C ASN A 25 -6.25 16.95 -0.53
N GLU A 26 -5.08 17.58 -0.40
CA GLU A 26 -4.96 19.04 -0.62
C GLU A 26 -4.86 19.41 -2.12
N PHE A 27 -4.49 18.45 -2.96
CA PHE A 27 -4.33 18.63 -4.39
C PHE A 27 -5.51 18.06 -5.20
N PHE A 28 -6.15 16.99 -4.66
CA PHE A 28 -7.20 16.25 -5.35
C PHE A 28 -8.33 15.88 -4.41
N ASP A 29 -9.57 15.99 -4.88
CA ASP A 29 -10.68 15.28 -4.23
C ASP A 29 -10.43 13.77 -4.37
N THR A 30 -10.79 13.02 -3.34
CA THR A 30 -10.66 11.55 -3.36
C THR A 30 -11.29 10.92 -4.61
N LYS A 31 -12.38 11.51 -5.13
CA LYS A 31 -13.07 11.02 -6.33
C LYS A 31 -12.29 11.21 -7.63
N GLU A 32 -11.35 12.16 -7.66
CA GLU A 32 -10.51 12.39 -8.84
C GLU A 32 -9.45 11.29 -9.03
N ILE A 33 -9.14 10.55 -7.96
CA ILE A 33 -8.22 9.40 -8.00
C ILE A 33 -9.03 8.15 -8.27
N GLU A 34 -9.33 7.89 -9.54
CA GLU A 34 -10.27 6.82 -9.94
C GLU A 34 -9.73 5.42 -9.65
N TYR A 35 -8.42 5.19 -9.78
CA TYR A 35 -7.80 3.87 -9.67
C TYR A 35 -6.77 3.84 -8.55
N ILE A 36 -7.01 2.99 -7.55
CA ILE A 36 -6.15 2.86 -6.37
C ILE A 36 -5.76 1.39 -6.23
N SER A 37 -4.48 1.11 -6.06
CA SER A 37 -3.97 -0.25 -5.87
C SER A 37 -3.10 -0.35 -4.64
N CYS A 38 -3.42 -1.31 -3.76
CA CYS A 38 -2.85 -1.44 -2.44
C CYS A 38 -2.35 -2.85 -2.16
N SER A 39 -1.23 -2.94 -1.46
CA SER A 39 -0.70 -4.19 -0.96
C SER A 39 -0.60 -4.18 0.57
N SER A 40 -0.93 -5.30 1.22
CA SER A 40 -0.79 -5.46 2.68
C SER A 40 -1.55 -4.38 3.46
N ILE A 41 -0.89 -3.80 4.47
CA ILE A 41 -1.44 -2.74 5.35
C ILE A 41 -1.94 -1.50 4.57
N ALA A 42 -1.39 -1.25 3.38
CA ALA A 42 -1.87 -0.17 2.53
C ALA A 42 -3.33 -0.33 2.12
N SER A 43 -3.86 -1.55 2.12
CA SER A 43 -5.27 -1.82 1.82
C SER A 43 -6.22 -1.16 2.85
N PHE A 44 -5.79 -1.08 4.11
CA PHE A 44 -6.55 -0.39 5.16
C PHE A 44 -6.51 1.13 4.96
N ASN A 45 -5.34 1.67 4.64
CA ASN A 45 -5.19 3.10 4.39
C ASN A 45 -5.94 3.52 3.11
N GLY A 46 -5.88 2.70 2.05
CA GLY A 46 -6.63 2.92 0.81
C GLY A 46 -8.14 2.85 1.04
N TYR A 47 -8.61 1.89 1.84
CA TYR A 47 -10.01 1.78 2.22
C TYR A 47 -10.48 3.01 3.03
N ALA A 48 -9.65 3.47 3.98
CA ALA A 48 -9.92 4.70 4.73
C ALA A 48 -9.99 5.92 3.81
N PHE A 49 -9.09 5.99 2.84
CA PHE A 49 -9.01 7.10 1.89
C PHE A 49 -10.29 7.20 1.06
N VAL A 50 -10.71 6.13 0.38
CA VAL A 50 -11.90 6.15 -0.49
C VAL A 50 -13.21 6.37 0.27
N ASN A 51 -13.23 6.14 1.58
CA ASN A 51 -14.39 6.35 2.45
C ASN A 51 -14.30 7.66 3.27
N ASN A 52 -13.34 8.55 2.99
CA ASN A 52 -13.09 9.79 3.75
C ASN A 52 -12.88 9.56 5.26
N LYS A 53 -12.19 8.46 5.62
CA LYS A 53 -11.95 8.02 7.00
C LYS A 53 -10.47 8.14 7.41
N LEU A 54 -9.69 9.06 6.82
CA LEU A 54 -8.27 9.20 7.15
C LEU A 54 -8.03 9.59 8.61
N ASP A 55 -8.92 10.37 9.22
CA ASP A 55 -8.81 10.69 10.65
C ASP A 55 -9.07 9.47 11.54
N VAL A 56 -10.01 8.61 11.14
CA VAL A 56 -10.23 7.32 11.81
C VAL A 56 -8.98 6.44 11.67
N ALA A 57 -8.41 6.34 10.46
CA ALA A 57 -7.18 5.57 10.23
C ALA A 57 -6.01 6.12 11.07
N GLN A 58 -5.85 7.45 11.13
CA GLN A 58 -4.84 8.07 12.00
C GLN A 58 -5.03 7.67 13.45
N LYS A 59 -6.24 7.80 13.97
CA LYS A 59 -6.56 7.43 15.35
C LYS A 59 -6.26 5.96 15.62
N LEU A 60 -6.67 5.06 14.72
CA LEU A 60 -6.36 3.63 14.84
C LEU A 60 -4.86 3.36 14.90
N TRP A 61 -4.06 4.02 14.04
CA TRP A 61 -2.60 3.92 14.10
C TRP A 61 -2.03 4.39 15.44
N GLN A 62 -2.61 5.44 16.03
CA GLN A 62 -2.21 5.98 17.33
C GLN A 62 -2.64 5.09 18.49
N ASP A 63 -3.88 4.59 18.46
CA ASP A 63 -4.47 3.82 19.57
C ASP A 63 -3.91 2.40 19.69
N ILE A 64 -3.46 1.81 18.56
CA ILE A 64 -2.75 0.52 18.58
C ILE A 64 -1.44 0.59 19.35
N CYS A 65 -0.78 1.75 19.35
CA CYS A 65 0.53 1.92 19.97
C CYS A 65 0.40 2.30 21.43
N PRO A 66 1.15 1.64 22.35
CA PRO A 66 1.15 2.00 23.74
C PRO A 66 1.73 3.41 23.94
N GLU A 67 1.23 4.11 24.94
CA GLU A 67 1.77 5.41 25.35
C GLU A 67 3.18 5.26 25.97
N GLY A 68 3.94 6.34 25.91
CA GLY A 68 5.28 6.41 26.47
C GLY A 68 6.35 5.72 25.61
N ASN A 69 7.37 5.17 26.28
CA ASN A 69 8.51 4.53 25.62
C ASN A 69 8.29 3.02 25.32
N ASN A 70 7.17 2.47 25.72
CA ASN A 70 6.84 1.07 25.43
C ASN A 70 6.66 0.87 23.94
N ARG A 71 7.26 -0.18 23.40
CA ARG A 71 7.20 -0.51 21.98
C ARG A 71 6.22 -1.64 21.74
N LEU A 72 5.31 -1.43 20.79
CA LEU A 72 4.44 -2.48 20.31
C LEU A 72 5.18 -3.33 19.28
N LEU A 73 5.25 -4.63 19.50
CA LEU A 73 5.74 -5.56 18.50
C LEU A 73 4.68 -5.76 17.41
N ILE A 74 5.08 -5.68 16.16
CA ILE A 74 4.21 -5.90 14.99
C ILE A 74 3.51 -7.26 15.03
N ASN A 75 4.19 -8.28 15.58
CA ASN A 75 3.57 -9.58 15.80
C ASN A 75 2.28 -9.50 16.65
N SER A 76 2.20 -8.51 17.55
CA SER A 76 0.97 -8.26 18.33
C SER A 76 -0.11 -7.61 17.49
N ILE A 77 0.25 -6.67 16.60
CA ILE A 77 -0.70 -6.05 15.66
C ILE A 77 -1.27 -7.10 14.69
N MET A 78 -0.42 -8.03 14.23
CA MET A 78 -0.79 -9.08 13.28
C MET A 78 -1.65 -10.20 13.90
N LYS A 79 -1.91 -10.18 15.20
CA LYS A 79 -2.89 -11.10 15.81
C LYS A 79 -4.28 -10.86 15.25
N SER A 80 -4.99 -11.96 15.00
CA SER A 80 -6.33 -11.90 14.38
C SER A 80 -7.33 -11.03 15.16
N SER A 81 -7.23 -10.96 16.48
CA SER A 81 -8.07 -10.10 17.34
C SER A 81 -7.86 -8.62 17.04
N ASN A 82 -6.61 -8.18 16.96
CA ASN A 82 -6.28 -6.77 16.73
C ASN A 82 -6.63 -6.33 15.30
N ILE A 83 -6.41 -7.23 14.32
CA ILE A 83 -6.86 -6.98 12.94
C ILE A 83 -8.38 -6.85 12.87
N GLN A 84 -9.13 -7.67 13.61
CA GLN A 84 -10.58 -7.56 13.67
C GLN A 84 -11.04 -6.26 14.31
N GLU A 85 -10.37 -5.80 15.36
CA GLU A 85 -10.64 -4.51 16.01
C GLU A 85 -10.38 -3.33 15.05
N ILE A 86 -9.25 -3.34 14.33
CA ILE A 86 -8.94 -2.33 13.31
C ILE A 86 -10.01 -2.32 12.22
N ILE A 87 -10.41 -3.49 11.72
CA ILE A 87 -11.45 -3.60 10.70
C ILE A 87 -12.78 -3.07 11.27
N GLY A 88 -13.14 -3.44 12.51
CA GLY A 88 -14.35 -2.98 13.18
C GLY A 88 -14.41 -1.45 13.35
N GLY A 89 -13.27 -0.82 13.61
CA GLY A 89 -13.19 0.65 13.70
C GLY A 89 -13.25 1.35 12.33
N LEU A 90 -12.84 0.68 11.25
CA LEU A 90 -12.73 1.27 9.94
C LEU A 90 -13.92 0.99 9.02
N TYR A 91 -14.41 -0.25 9.03
CA TYR A 91 -15.47 -0.73 8.16
C TYR A 91 -16.87 -0.34 8.65
N SER A 92 -17.73 0.03 7.72
CA SER A 92 -19.17 0.15 7.94
C SER A 92 -19.92 -0.55 6.80
N PRO A 93 -21.02 -1.27 7.09
CA PRO A 93 -21.88 -1.87 6.04
C PRO A 93 -22.47 -0.84 5.07
N LYS A 94 -22.47 0.44 5.46
CA LYS A 94 -22.96 1.56 4.63
C LYS A 94 -21.89 2.16 3.74
N ASP A 95 -20.62 1.71 3.85
CA ASP A 95 -19.51 2.23 3.06
C ASP A 95 -19.74 1.95 1.57
N LYS A 96 -19.68 3.02 0.79
CA LYS A 96 -19.78 2.99 -0.68
C LYS A 96 -18.81 3.99 -1.26
N PHE A 97 -18.06 3.59 -2.25
CA PHE A 97 -17.14 4.43 -2.97
C PHE A 97 -17.20 4.15 -4.47
N GLY A 98 -16.92 5.17 -5.28
CA GLY A 98 -16.90 5.07 -6.75
C GLY A 98 -15.54 4.70 -7.32
N ASN A 99 -14.48 4.82 -6.51
CA ASN A 99 -13.11 4.52 -6.91
C ASN A 99 -12.90 3.02 -7.14
N ASN A 100 -12.04 2.67 -8.09
CA ASN A 100 -11.61 1.30 -8.30
C ASN A 100 -10.48 0.97 -7.30
N LEU A 101 -10.82 0.42 -6.13
CA LEU A 101 -9.86 0.04 -5.10
C LEU A 101 -9.44 -1.42 -5.27
N TYR A 102 -8.22 -1.64 -5.76
CA TYR A 102 -7.61 -2.96 -5.91
C TYR A 102 -6.83 -3.33 -4.65
N VAL A 103 -7.07 -4.54 -4.16
CA VAL A 103 -6.32 -5.17 -3.07
C VAL A 103 -5.58 -6.39 -3.61
N SER A 104 -4.25 -6.41 -3.46
CA SER A 104 -3.43 -7.54 -3.90
C SER A 104 -3.48 -8.67 -2.89
N LEU A 105 -3.80 -9.89 -3.35
CA LEU A 105 -3.86 -11.11 -2.55
C LEU A 105 -3.13 -12.24 -3.26
N MET A 106 -2.52 -13.13 -2.49
CA MET A 106 -1.92 -14.35 -3.00
C MET A 106 -2.90 -15.52 -2.88
N ASP A 107 -3.45 -15.97 -3.99
CA ASP A 107 -4.29 -17.17 -4.07
C ASP A 107 -3.42 -18.43 -3.96
N ILE A 108 -3.65 -19.20 -2.89
CA ILE A 108 -2.85 -20.40 -2.61
C ILE A 108 -3.20 -21.55 -3.57
N LYS A 109 -4.49 -21.68 -3.93
CA LYS A 109 -4.98 -22.74 -4.81
C LYS A 109 -4.40 -22.63 -6.21
N HIS A 110 -4.44 -21.44 -6.77
CA HIS A 110 -3.95 -21.16 -8.13
C HIS A 110 -2.47 -20.77 -8.18
N ARG A 111 -1.84 -20.60 -7.02
CA ARG A 111 -0.43 -20.13 -6.92
C ARG A 111 -0.20 -18.84 -7.70
N ALA A 112 -1.11 -17.90 -7.56
CA ALA A 112 -1.11 -16.66 -8.33
C ALA A 112 -1.38 -15.43 -7.46
N ILE A 113 -0.84 -14.28 -7.88
CA ILE A 113 -1.26 -12.98 -7.36
C ILE A 113 -2.60 -12.61 -7.99
N THR A 114 -3.52 -12.11 -7.18
CA THR A 114 -4.80 -11.57 -7.63
C THR A 114 -4.94 -10.13 -7.17
N TYR A 115 -5.54 -9.30 -8.00
CA TYR A 115 -5.85 -7.90 -7.70
C TYR A 115 -7.36 -7.75 -7.66
N ASN A 116 -7.90 -7.71 -6.47
CA ASN A 116 -9.34 -7.77 -6.24
C ASN A 116 -9.90 -6.36 -6.11
N ASN A 117 -10.74 -5.96 -7.07
CA ASN A 117 -11.37 -4.64 -7.06
C ASN A 117 -12.57 -4.64 -6.09
N LEU A 118 -12.41 -4.00 -4.94
CA LEU A 118 -13.45 -3.96 -3.91
C LEU A 118 -14.72 -3.25 -4.38
N SER A 119 -14.64 -2.27 -5.30
CA SER A 119 -15.84 -1.59 -5.81
C SER A 119 -16.80 -2.52 -6.58
N LYS A 120 -16.30 -3.69 -7.02
CA LYS A 120 -17.08 -4.71 -7.75
C LYS A 120 -17.46 -5.90 -6.88
N ILE A 121 -17.24 -5.83 -5.58
CA ILE A 121 -17.47 -6.91 -4.61
C ILE A 121 -18.57 -6.46 -3.65
N ASP A 122 -19.39 -7.41 -3.16
CA ASP A 122 -20.38 -7.12 -2.10
C ASP A 122 -19.64 -6.54 -0.87
N SER A 123 -20.12 -5.39 -0.40
CA SER A 123 -19.54 -4.69 0.75
C SER A 123 -19.44 -5.55 2.01
N LYS A 124 -20.31 -6.52 2.19
CA LYS A 124 -20.26 -7.50 3.29
C LYS A 124 -18.96 -8.33 3.30
N LEU A 125 -18.29 -8.45 2.16
CA LEU A 125 -17.06 -9.20 2.02
C LEU A 125 -15.79 -8.33 2.24
N TYR A 126 -15.89 -6.99 2.26
CA TYR A 126 -14.76 -6.10 2.48
C TYR A 126 -13.91 -6.48 3.70
N PRO A 127 -14.48 -6.80 4.87
CA PRO A 127 -13.71 -7.25 6.03
C PRO A 127 -12.84 -8.48 5.76
N LEU A 128 -13.31 -9.42 4.94
CA LEU A 128 -12.56 -10.62 4.59
C LEU A 128 -11.39 -10.29 3.66
N TYR A 129 -11.59 -9.43 2.66
CA TYR A 129 -10.51 -8.98 1.76
C TYR A 129 -9.47 -8.16 2.49
N LEU A 130 -9.86 -7.23 3.37
CA LEU A 130 -8.95 -6.49 4.22
C LEU A 130 -8.16 -7.42 5.16
N LYS A 131 -8.83 -8.38 5.79
CA LYS A 131 -8.15 -9.40 6.62
C LYS A 131 -7.16 -10.23 5.81
N ALA A 132 -7.53 -10.63 4.60
CA ALA A 132 -6.66 -11.42 3.72
C ALA A 132 -5.43 -10.63 3.29
N SER A 133 -5.56 -9.31 3.04
CA SER A 133 -4.45 -8.45 2.62
C SER A 133 -3.32 -8.33 3.64
N VAL A 134 -3.58 -8.64 4.90
CA VAL A 134 -2.57 -8.64 5.98
C VAL A 134 -2.35 -10.02 6.59
N ALA A 135 -2.87 -11.07 5.97
CA ALA A 135 -2.68 -12.44 6.41
C ALA A 135 -1.25 -12.92 6.07
N PHE A 136 -0.33 -12.67 6.99
CA PHE A 136 1.09 -12.99 6.81
C PHE A 136 1.36 -14.49 7.07
N PRO A 137 1.91 -15.25 6.11
CA PRO A 137 2.03 -16.70 6.19
C PRO A 137 2.77 -17.25 7.42
N MET A 138 3.61 -16.43 8.05
CA MET A 138 4.38 -16.83 9.23
C MET A 138 3.62 -16.63 10.54
N TYR A 139 2.59 -15.78 10.54
CA TYR A 139 1.86 -15.36 11.75
C TYR A 139 0.37 -15.70 11.70
N ASN A 140 -0.20 -15.83 10.51
CA ASN A 140 -1.64 -16.02 10.33
C ASN A 140 -1.94 -17.29 9.52
N ARG A 141 -3.13 -17.84 9.73
CA ARG A 141 -3.73 -18.78 8.78
C ARG A 141 -4.22 -18.03 7.54
N PRO A 142 -4.28 -18.69 6.38
CA PRO A 142 -4.88 -18.06 5.20
C PRO A 142 -6.35 -17.75 5.44
N VAL A 143 -6.82 -16.68 4.81
CA VAL A 143 -8.22 -16.28 4.88
C VAL A 143 -9.00 -16.93 3.75
N LYS A 144 -10.06 -17.66 4.10
CA LYS A 144 -10.94 -18.29 3.11
C LYS A 144 -11.99 -17.28 2.63
N ILE A 145 -12.09 -17.09 1.32
CA ILE A 145 -13.11 -16.27 0.65
C ILE A 145 -13.70 -17.12 -0.48
N GLY A 146 -14.95 -17.53 -0.32
CA GLY A 146 -15.56 -18.52 -1.22
C GLY A 146 -14.79 -19.85 -1.18
N GLU A 147 -14.39 -20.36 -2.35
CA GLU A 147 -13.61 -21.60 -2.48
C GLU A 147 -12.09 -21.42 -2.43
N HIS A 148 -11.64 -20.17 -2.35
CA HIS A 148 -10.22 -19.81 -2.37
C HIS A 148 -9.70 -19.48 -0.99
N SER A 149 -8.40 -19.66 -0.82
CA SER A 149 -7.68 -19.30 0.41
C SER A 149 -6.54 -18.34 0.06
N TYR A 150 -6.47 -17.23 0.78
CA TYR A 150 -5.58 -16.13 0.46
C TYR A 150 -4.62 -15.80 1.59
N TYR A 151 -3.42 -15.41 1.19
CA TYR A 151 -2.45 -14.70 2.00
C TYR A 151 -2.22 -13.28 1.47
N ASP A 152 -1.46 -12.49 2.24
CA ASP A 152 -1.01 -11.16 1.86
C ASP A 152 -0.26 -11.18 0.51
N GLY A 153 -0.70 -10.35 -0.43
CA GLY A 153 -0.12 -10.24 -1.77
C GLY A 153 1.28 -9.64 -1.80
N ALA A 154 1.68 -8.89 -0.77
CA ALA A 154 2.98 -8.23 -0.69
C ALA A 154 4.18 -9.18 -0.82
N PHE A 155 3.98 -10.47 -0.54
CA PHE A 155 5.01 -11.49 -0.72
C PHE A 155 5.39 -11.73 -2.17
N VAL A 156 4.47 -11.47 -3.08
CA VAL A 156 4.65 -11.68 -4.52
C VAL A 156 4.82 -10.34 -5.21
N ASP A 157 3.90 -9.39 -4.96
CA ASP A 157 3.91 -8.06 -5.52
C ASP A 157 3.66 -7.00 -4.43
N ASN A 158 4.73 -6.37 -3.97
CA ASN A 158 4.64 -5.35 -2.92
C ASN A 158 4.33 -3.94 -3.45
N ILE A 159 4.54 -3.68 -4.73
CA ILE A 159 4.18 -2.41 -5.39
C ILE A 159 3.18 -2.74 -6.50
N PRO A 160 1.89 -2.90 -6.18
CA PRO A 160 0.90 -3.49 -7.07
C PRO A 160 0.45 -2.50 -8.16
N ILE A 161 1.36 -2.11 -9.04
CA ILE A 161 1.07 -1.17 -10.14
C ILE A 161 0.33 -1.84 -11.31
N TYR A 162 0.48 -3.17 -11.46
CA TYR A 162 0.01 -3.92 -12.62
C TYR A 162 -1.48 -3.69 -12.96
N PRO A 163 -2.43 -3.70 -12.00
CA PRO A 163 -3.83 -3.47 -12.34
C PRO A 163 -4.10 -2.09 -12.91
N LEU A 164 -3.26 -1.10 -12.61
CA LEU A 164 -3.40 0.27 -13.10
C LEU A 164 -2.89 0.44 -14.53
N LEU A 165 -1.96 -0.40 -14.99
CA LEU A 165 -1.40 -0.32 -16.35
C LEU A 165 -2.41 -0.64 -17.46
N LYS A 166 -3.56 -1.20 -17.10
CA LYS A 166 -4.67 -1.48 -18.03
C LYS A 166 -5.52 -0.25 -18.35
N HIS A 167 -5.30 0.85 -17.62
CA HIS A 167 -6.07 2.07 -17.73
C HIS A 167 -5.23 3.17 -18.36
N ASN A 168 -5.87 4.04 -19.14
CA ASN A 168 -5.19 5.19 -19.73
C ASN A 168 -5.07 6.30 -18.69
N LEU A 169 -4.03 6.20 -17.84
CA LEU A 169 -3.77 7.16 -16.79
C LEU A 169 -2.80 8.23 -17.27
N ASP A 170 -3.09 9.48 -16.93
CA ASP A 170 -2.20 10.61 -17.22
C ASP A 170 -0.94 10.52 -16.36
N TYR A 171 -1.08 10.24 -15.05
CA TYR A 171 0.03 9.94 -14.15
C TYR A 171 -0.42 9.05 -12.97
N ILE A 172 0.58 8.48 -12.29
CA ILE A 172 0.40 7.59 -11.14
C ILE A 172 1.20 8.15 -9.97
N ILE A 173 0.56 8.33 -8.82
CA ILE A 173 1.24 8.59 -7.56
C ILE A 173 1.59 7.23 -6.95
N CYS A 174 2.88 6.99 -6.68
CA CYS A 174 3.36 5.71 -6.13
C CYS A 174 4.05 5.94 -4.79
N ILE A 175 3.43 5.43 -3.71
CA ILE A 175 3.95 5.52 -2.33
C ILE A 175 4.54 4.16 -1.95
N TYR A 176 5.85 4.12 -1.61
CA TYR A 176 6.53 2.89 -1.26
C TYR A 176 7.66 3.10 -0.23
N PHE A 177 8.19 1.99 0.28
CA PHE A 177 9.19 1.98 1.36
C PHE A 177 10.49 1.37 0.87
N ASP A 178 11.39 2.21 0.39
CA ASP A 178 12.77 1.85 0.04
C ASP A 178 13.67 3.08 0.17
N ASP A 179 14.94 2.84 0.47
CA ASP A 179 15.95 3.92 0.53
C ASP A 179 16.36 4.40 -0.87
N CYS A 180 16.00 3.64 -1.90
CA CYS A 180 16.30 3.92 -3.28
C CYS A 180 15.04 4.21 -4.09
N CYS A 181 15.20 5.01 -5.14
CA CYS A 181 14.14 5.25 -6.11
C CYS A 181 14.13 4.11 -7.13
N TYR A 182 12.99 3.44 -7.29
CA TYR A 182 12.81 2.42 -8.31
C TYR A 182 12.67 3.05 -9.71
N THR A 183 13.28 2.40 -10.71
CA THR A 183 13.04 2.65 -12.13
C THR A 183 12.26 1.47 -12.68
N PHE A 184 11.05 1.71 -13.17
CA PHE A 184 10.26 0.68 -13.82
C PHE A 184 10.84 0.38 -15.20
N GLU A 185 10.78 -0.89 -15.62
CA GLU A 185 11.38 -1.33 -16.87
C GLU A 185 10.77 -0.63 -18.09
N ASN A 186 9.46 -0.41 -18.07
CA ASN A 186 8.79 0.37 -19.09
C ASN A 186 8.99 1.87 -18.83
N THR A 187 9.86 2.50 -19.62
CA THR A 187 10.20 3.93 -19.50
C THR A 187 9.01 4.86 -19.72
N LEU A 188 8.05 4.49 -20.57
CA LEU A 188 6.83 5.29 -20.79
C LEU A 188 5.96 5.31 -19.54
N VAL A 189 5.93 4.22 -18.80
CA VAL A 189 5.25 4.14 -17.51
C VAL A 189 6.06 4.88 -16.46
N ASP A 190 7.38 4.68 -16.39
CA ASP A 190 8.25 5.29 -15.39
C ASP A 190 8.17 6.82 -15.41
N ASN A 191 8.10 7.42 -16.59
CA ASN A 191 8.03 8.85 -16.79
C ASN A 191 6.68 9.48 -16.35
N ARG A 192 5.69 8.66 -16.05
CA ARG A 192 4.37 9.08 -15.55
C ARG A 192 4.17 8.79 -14.07
N ILE A 193 5.21 8.30 -13.36
CA ILE A 193 5.10 7.93 -11.95
C ILE A 193 5.73 9.00 -11.06
N ILE A 194 4.90 9.64 -10.26
CA ILE A 194 5.33 10.49 -9.13
C ILE A 194 5.71 9.57 -7.98
N LYS A 195 7.01 9.43 -7.73
CA LYS A 195 7.55 8.47 -6.75
C LYS A 195 7.73 9.14 -5.39
N ILE A 196 7.01 8.64 -4.41
CA ILE A 196 7.07 9.09 -3.02
C ILE A 196 7.61 7.92 -2.19
N ASN A 197 8.93 7.85 -2.03
CA ASN A 197 9.55 6.82 -1.25
C ASN A 197 9.83 7.29 0.18
N PHE A 198 9.66 6.39 1.13
CA PHE A 198 10.04 6.59 2.53
C PHE A 198 11.12 5.57 2.91
N PRO A 199 11.93 5.83 3.98
CA PRO A 199 13.02 4.94 4.33
C PRO A 199 12.61 3.48 4.43
N GLY A 200 13.32 2.61 3.70
CA GLY A 200 13.09 1.17 3.63
C GLY A 200 13.77 0.41 4.74
N LYS A 201 15.03 0.76 5.01
CA LYS A 201 15.89 0.07 5.96
C LYS A 201 16.44 1.01 7.03
N LYS A 202 15.93 0.88 8.24
CA LYS A 202 16.80 0.65 9.40
C LYS A 202 16.26 -0.64 9.98
N SER A 203 17.01 -1.66 10.00
CA SER A 203 16.78 -3.06 10.34
C SER A 203 15.31 -3.55 10.23
N MET A 204 15.09 -4.80 9.76
CA MET A 204 13.76 -5.46 9.85
C MET A 204 13.18 -5.37 11.27
N VAL A 205 14.04 -5.31 12.28
CA VAL A 205 13.69 -5.20 13.71
C VAL A 205 13.00 -3.86 14.02
N ASP A 206 13.48 -2.73 13.46
CA ASP A 206 12.85 -1.41 13.70
C ASP A 206 11.50 -1.24 12.98
N SER A 207 11.28 -2.00 11.91
CA SER A 207 9.98 -2.09 11.25
C SER A 207 8.99 -2.98 12.01
N LEU A 208 9.46 -3.78 12.94
CA LEU A 208 8.69 -4.75 13.72
C LEU A 208 8.23 -4.23 15.09
N SER A 209 8.62 -3.01 15.48
CA SER A 209 8.18 -2.41 16.73
C SER A 209 8.06 -0.90 16.60
N VAL A 210 6.97 -0.35 17.12
CA VAL A 210 6.69 1.10 17.10
C VAL A 210 6.06 1.54 18.40
N ASN A 211 6.20 2.84 18.70
CA ASN A 211 5.46 3.52 19.75
C ASN A 211 4.66 4.69 19.14
N ARG A 212 3.79 5.28 19.94
CA ARG A 212 2.91 6.37 19.51
C ARG A 212 3.67 7.56 18.94
N LYS A 213 4.75 7.97 19.60
CA LYS A 213 5.59 9.10 19.15
C LYS A 213 6.23 8.86 17.79
N GLU A 214 6.63 7.61 17.50
CA GLU A 214 7.16 7.23 16.20
C GLU A 214 6.07 7.24 15.13
N VAL A 215 4.86 6.76 15.44
CA VAL A 215 3.69 6.82 14.53
C VAL A 215 3.37 8.27 14.19
N ASP A 216 3.25 9.16 15.15
CA ASP A 216 2.98 10.57 14.92
C ASP A 216 4.04 11.21 14.02
N ARG A 217 5.33 10.92 14.29
CA ARG A 217 6.43 11.38 13.44
C ARG A 217 6.36 10.83 12.01
N MET A 218 5.96 9.56 11.85
CA MET A 218 5.78 8.96 10.51
C MET A 218 4.67 9.66 9.75
N ILE A 219 3.53 9.92 10.40
CA ILE A 219 2.39 10.62 9.79
C ILE A 219 2.81 12.03 9.36
N GLU A 220 3.46 12.78 10.26
CA GLU A 220 3.94 14.13 9.97
C GLU A 220 4.97 14.14 8.82
N THR A 221 5.91 13.21 8.82
CA THR A 221 6.92 13.08 7.76
C THR A 221 6.26 12.70 6.44
N GLY A 222 5.27 11.78 6.48
CA GLY A 222 4.48 11.38 5.33
C GLY A 222 3.79 12.57 4.67
N TYR A 223 3.12 13.38 5.49
CA TYR A 223 2.47 14.59 5.03
C TYR A 223 3.45 15.60 4.43
N LYS A 224 4.49 16.00 5.18
CA LYS A 224 5.45 17.04 4.75
C LYS A 224 6.18 16.65 3.46
N LYS A 225 6.69 15.41 3.38
CA LYS A 225 7.42 14.95 2.19
C LYS A 225 6.52 14.89 0.97
N THR A 226 5.31 14.33 1.12
CA THR A 226 4.36 14.22 0.02
C THR A 226 3.94 15.61 -0.47
N LYS A 227 3.57 16.51 0.44
CA LYS A 227 3.21 17.90 0.10
C LYS A 227 4.33 18.61 -0.65
N SER A 228 5.58 18.48 -0.19
CA SER A 228 6.74 19.08 -0.86
C SER A 228 6.92 18.57 -2.29
N ILE A 229 6.79 17.24 -2.51
CA ILE A 229 6.92 16.64 -3.84
C ILE A 229 5.78 17.12 -4.75
N LEU A 230 4.54 17.04 -4.28
CA LEU A 230 3.36 17.41 -5.07
C LEU A 230 3.33 18.91 -5.37
N SER A 231 3.72 19.79 -4.42
CA SER A 231 3.87 21.22 -4.67
C SER A 231 4.91 21.54 -5.75
N THR A 232 5.94 20.72 -5.88
CA THR A 232 6.94 20.87 -6.96
C THR A 232 6.37 20.39 -8.29
N VAL A 233 5.75 19.21 -8.30
CA VAL A 233 5.21 18.58 -9.52
C VAL A 233 4.05 19.40 -10.09
N PHE A 234 3.21 19.94 -9.23
CA PHE A 234 2.00 20.69 -9.60
C PHE A 234 2.15 22.21 -9.46
N ALA A 235 3.37 22.74 -9.49
CA ALA A 235 3.61 24.18 -9.34
C ALA A 235 2.94 25.04 -10.43
N LYS A 236 2.62 24.47 -11.60
CA LYS A 236 1.90 25.10 -12.69
C LYS A 236 0.49 24.54 -12.93
N GLY A 237 -0.12 23.97 -11.90
CA GLY A 237 -1.44 23.33 -11.96
C GLY A 237 -1.35 21.80 -12.14
N THR A 238 -2.46 21.13 -11.83
CA THR A 238 -2.57 19.68 -11.89
C THR A 238 -2.85 19.13 -13.28
N ASP A 239 -3.22 19.99 -14.23
CA ASP A 239 -3.60 19.72 -15.62
C ASP A 239 -2.49 20.01 -16.64
N ASN A 240 -1.40 20.66 -16.24
CA ASN A 240 -0.25 20.94 -17.10
C ASN A 240 0.66 19.73 -17.24
N LEU A 241 0.27 18.76 -18.08
CA LEU A 241 0.95 17.47 -18.22
C LEU A 241 2.41 17.59 -18.66
N GLU A 242 2.74 18.52 -19.54
CA GLU A 242 4.12 18.75 -19.99
C GLU A 242 5.02 19.10 -18.81
N TYR A 243 4.63 20.10 -18.03
CA TYR A 243 5.37 20.51 -16.84
C TYR A 243 5.44 19.39 -15.78
N ILE A 244 4.35 18.63 -15.62
CA ILE A 244 4.30 17.50 -14.67
C ILE A 244 5.32 16.44 -15.07
N TYR A 245 5.39 16.04 -16.34
CA TYR A 245 6.34 15.03 -16.81
C TYR A 245 7.79 15.48 -16.69
N ASP A 246 8.09 16.73 -17.03
CA ASP A 246 9.42 17.31 -16.84
C ASP A 246 9.83 17.32 -15.36
N SER A 247 8.90 17.69 -14.48
CA SER A 247 9.11 17.70 -13.04
C SER A 247 9.35 16.30 -12.48
N ILE A 248 8.59 15.30 -12.95
CA ILE A 248 8.76 13.88 -12.57
C ILE A 248 10.16 13.40 -12.98
N GLN A 249 10.58 13.68 -14.22
CA GLN A 249 11.91 13.29 -14.71
C GLN A 249 13.03 13.97 -13.91
N ALA A 250 12.90 15.26 -13.63
CA ALA A 250 13.86 15.99 -12.83
C ALA A 250 14.02 15.42 -11.42
N LEU A 251 12.91 15.06 -10.76
CA LEU A 251 12.92 14.41 -9.43
C LEU A 251 13.53 13.02 -9.51
N ASN A 252 13.15 12.22 -10.49
CA ASN A 252 13.64 10.86 -10.66
C ASN A 252 15.14 10.82 -10.96
N ASN A 253 15.70 11.81 -11.65
CA ASN A 253 17.14 11.88 -11.99
C ASN A 253 18.03 12.29 -10.80
N LYS A 254 17.46 12.91 -9.76
CA LYS A 254 18.20 13.33 -8.55
C LYS A 254 18.45 12.19 -7.56
N SER A 255 17.81 11.04 -7.72
CA SER A 255 17.85 9.95 -6.75
C SER A 255 18.70 8.78 -7.24
N THR A 256 19.35 8.07 -6.30
CA THR A 256 19.98 6.77 -6.59
C THR A 256 18.89 5.78 -7.03
N LYS A 257 19.09 5.10 -8.16
CA LYS A 257 18.07 4.29 -8.80
C LYS A 257 18.37 2.80 -8.71
N HIS A 258 17.33 2.00 -8.46
CA HIS A 258 17.31 0.56 -8.69
C HIS A 258 16.29 0.21 -9.75
N LYS A 259 16.62 -0.74 -10.62
CA LYS A 259 15.63 -1.27 -11.59
C LYS A 259 14.60 -2.14 -10.89
N LEU A 260 13.34 -1.85 -11.14
CA LEU A 260 12.21 -2.69 -10.79
C LEU A 260 11.63 -3.28 -12.08
N TYR A 261 11.73 -4.60 -12.21
CA TYR A 261 11.14 -5.30 -13.34
C TYR A 261 9.69 -5.64 -13.02
N ILE A 262 8.78 -5.17 -13.86
CA ILE A 262 7.36 -5.54 -13.83
C ILE A 262 7.20 -6.62 -14.90
N SER A 263 7.47 -7.87 -14.54
CA SER A 263 7.21 -9.00 -15.44
C SER A 263 6.52 -10.13 -14.69
N ALA A 264 5.73 -10.91 -15.41
CA ALA A 264 5.12 -12.12 -14.87
C ALA A 264 6.18 -13.09 -14.30
N ASP A 265 7.38 -13.12 -14.89
CA ASP A 265 8.49 -13.96 -14.44
C ASP A 265 9.02 -13.56 -13.06
N VAL A 266 9.09 -12.26 -12.77
CA VAL A 266 9.50 -11.78 -11.43
C VAL A 266 8.45 -12.15 -10.39
N LEU A 267 7.17 -11.97 -10.70
CA LEU A 267 6.07 -12.36 -9.81
C LEU A 267 6.08 -13.87 -9.57
N MET A 268 6.28 -14.67 -10.61
CA MET A 268 6.38 -16.12 -10.52
C MET A 268 7.60 -16.56 -9.70
N THR A 269 8.75 -15.94 -9.90
CA THR A 269 9.99 -16.21 -9.14
C THR A 269 9.79 -15.91 -7.66
N ASN A 270 9.18 -14.78 -7.31
CA ASN A 270 8.87 -14.41 -5.93
C ASN A 270 7.88 -15.40 -5.30
N PHE A 271 6.86 -15.80 -6.05
CA PHE A 271 5.91 -16.81 -5.62
C PHE A 271 6.58 -18.14 -5.33
N ASN A 272 7.44 -18.64 -6.21
CA ASN A 272 8.17 -19.90 -6.03
C ASN A 272 9.11 -19.85 -4.82
N LYS A 273 9.79 -18.72 -4.58
CA LYS A 273 10.60 -18.52 -3.37
C LYS A 273 9.76 -18.62 -2.10
N LEU A 274 8.54 -18.06 -2.11
CA LEU A 274 7.64 -18.10 -0.96
C LEU A 274 7.11 -19.53 -0.72
N THR A 275 6.60 -20.19 -1.77
CA THR A 275 6.06 -21.56 -1.65
C THR A 275 7.12 -22.55 -1.15
N ASN A 276 8.38 -22.41 -1.59
CA ASN A 276 9.49 -23.21 -1.10
C ASN A 276 9.80 -22.94 0.39
N LYS A 277 9.71 -21.68 0.85
CA LYS A 277 9.86 -21.37 2.28
C LYS A 277 8.74 -21.95 3.12
N LEU A 278 7.50 -21.92 2.63
CA LEU A 278 6.34 -22.51 3.31
C LEU A 278 6.40 -24.03 3.35
N ALA A 279 6.83 -24.68 2.26
CA ALA A 279 7.01 -26.13 2.20
C ALA A 279 8.09 -26.61 3.18
N LYS A 280 9.23 -25.93 3.27
CA LYS A 280 10.30 -26.26 4.25
C LYS A 280 9.81 -26.15 5.70
N LYS A 281 8.87 -25.26 6.00
CA LYS A 281 8.29 -25.11 7.35
C LYS A 281 7.30 -26.22 7.71
N LYS A 282 6.65 -26.85 6.72
CA LYS A 282 5.75 -28.01 6.93
C LYS A 282 6.49 -29.32 7.21
N ILE A 283 7.75 -29.40 6.87
CA ILE A 283 8.58 -30.61 7.07
C ILE A 283 9.18 -30.66 8.49
N ASN A 284 9.10 -29.57 9.25
CA ASN A 284 9.65 -29.46 10.62
C ASN A 284 8.54 -29.51 11.71
N PHE A 285 7.41 -30.19 11.43
CA PHE A 285 6.37 -30.52 12.42
C PHE A 285 6.13 -32.01 12.49
#